data_0f2cc83bb72c3d6d509e6ae934aa06ee
#
_entry.id   0f2cc83bb72c3d6d509e6ae934aa06ee
#
_cell.length_a   1.000
_cell.length_b   1.000
_cell.length_c   1.000
_cell.angle_alpha   90.00
_cell.angle_beta   90.00
_cell.angle_gamma   90.00
#
_symmetry.space_group_name_H-M   'P 1'
#
loop_
_entity.id
_entity.type
_entity.pdbx_description
1 polymer ?
#
loop_
_entity_poly.entity_id
_entity_poly.type
_entity_poly.pdbx_seq_one_letter_code
_entity_poly.pdbx_strand_id
1 'polypeptide(L)'
;REDFAEWKREIDFTMYTVTAEEAGTLYGISGKTVVSDCERGVFKKSEARKSGKNWLITKQAADFRYGGGSEPAVPMNPLLLVFTTLEAANLWNRDSGDVRSAASGAGHRAARMADGDRRKSGRSWLVTRDAMERLYGPPVFEKMREAVRDLI
;
A
#
# COMPACT_ATOMS: atom_id res chain seq x y z
N ARG A 1 16.08 15.13 4.80
CA ARG A 1 16.53 15.06 6.17
C ARG A 1 16.98 13.67 6.52
N GLU A 2 18.09 13.61 7.22
CA GLU A 2 18.70 12.33 7.57
C GLU A 2 17.77 11.48 8.43
N ASP A 3 17.18 12.11 9.43
CA ASP A 3 16.34 11.39 10.38
C ASP A 3 15.14 10.76 9.70
N PHE A 4 14.51 11.51 8.81
CA PHE A 4 13.36 11.00 8.08
C PHE A 4 13.74 9.79 7.23
N ALA A 5 14.86 9.89 6.50
CA ALA A 5 15.30 8.80 5.65
C ALA A 5 15.65 7.57 6.48
N GLU A 6 16.20 7.80 7.67
CA GLU A 6 16.63 6.70 8.51
C GLU A 6 15.45 5.90 9.05
N TRP A 7 14.48 6.56 9.69
CA TRP A 7 13.37 5.78 10.23
C TRP A 7 12.48 5.23 9.13
N LYS A 8 12.45 5.87 7.97
CA LYS A 8 11.68 5.32 6.85
C LYS A 8 12.25 3.97 6.42
N ARG A 9 13.56 3.79 6.53
CA ARG A 9 14.17 2.50 6.23
C ARG A 9 13.93 1.47 7.31
N GLU A 10 13.76 1.91 8.55
CA GLU A 10 13.55 0.98 9.67
C GLU A 10 12.13 0.47 9.76
N ILE A 11 11.17 1.21 9.20
CA ILE A 11 9.76 0.85 9.31
C ILE A 11 9.31 0.24 7.98
N ASP A 12 8.79 -0.97 8.06
CA ASP A 12 8.20 -1.62 6.89
C ASP A 12 6.75 -1.19 6.80
N PHE A 13 6.50 -0.14 6.02
CA PHE A 13 5.15 0.41 5.90
C PHE A 13 4.17 -0.55 5.24
N THR A 14 4.68 -1.55 4.50
CA THR A 14 3.78 -2.55 3.91
C THR A 14 3.10 -3.39 4.99
N MET A 15 3.71 -3.48 6.18
CA MET A 15 3.10 -4.23 7.29
C MET A 15 1.99 -3.45 7.99
N TYR A 16 1.86 -2.17 7.67
CA TYR A 16 0.83 -1.33 8.28
C TYR A 16 -0.30 -0.98 7.32
N THR A 17 -0.33 -1.66 6.18
CA THR A 17 -1.34 -1.45 5.15
C THR A 17 -1.86 -2.81 4.70
N VAL A 18 -3.17 -2.93 4.57
CA VAL A 18 -3.78 -4.18 4.10
C VAL A 18 -4.76 -3.88 2.98
N THR A 19 -4.90 -4.82 2.05
CA THR A 19 -6.00 -4.76 1.09
C THR A 19 -7.27 -5.22 1.77
N ALA A 20 -8.41 -4.91 1.17
CA ALA A 20 -9.69 -5.38 1.70
C ALA A 20 -9.72 -6.90 1.76
N GLU A 21 -9.12 -7.56 0.79
CA GLU A 21 -9.08 -9.02 0.76
C GLU A 21 -8.29 -9.57 1.94
N GLU A 22 -7.12 -9.00 2.19
CA GLU A 22 -6.32 -9.44 3.33
C GLU A 22 -7.02 -9.16 4.65
N ALA A 23 -7.66 -8.00 4.77
CA ALA A 23 -8.41 -7.67 5.98
C ALA A 23 -9.50 -8.70 6.23
N GLY A 24 -10.22 -9.09 5.18
CA GLY A 24 -11.24 -10.13 5.33
C GLY A 24 -10.67 -11.41 5.89
N THR A 25 -9.53 -11.84 5.36
CA THR A 25 -8.86 -13.05 5.82
C THR A 25 -8.39 -12.93 7.27
N LEU A 26 -7.80 -11.78 7.61
CA LEU A 26 -7.26 -11.58 8.96
C LEU A 26 -8.34 -11.58 10.04
N TYR A 27 -9.50 -11.03 9.74
CA TYR A 27 -10.55 -10.86 10.75
C TYR A 27 -11.72 -11.80 10.57
N GLY A 28 -11.61 -12.74 9.64
CA GLY A 28 -12.62 -13.78 9.47
C GLY A 28 -13.94 -13.28 8.90
N ILE A 29 -13.88 -12.27 8.05
CA ILE A 29 -15.07 -11.73 7.39
C ILE A 29 -14.87 -11.74 5.88
N SER A 30 -15.96 -11.53 5.16
CA SER A 30 -15.88 -11.51 3.70
C SER A 30 -15.13 -10.28 3.21
N GLY A 31 -14.26 -10.45 2.22
CA GLY A 31 -13.62 -9.30 1.58
C GLY A 31 -14.62 -8.35 0.97
N LYS A 32 -15.77 -8.87 0.49
CA LYS A 32 -16.82 -8.02 -0.05
C LYS A 32 -17.42 -7.12 1.02
N THR A 33 -17.51 -7.61 2.26
CA THR A 33 -17.99 -6.80 3.36
C THR A 33 -17.03 -5.64 3.62
N VAL A 34 -15.74 -5.91 3.59
CA VAL A 34 -14.74 -4.87 3.80
C VAL A 34 -14.82 -3.83 2.69
N VAL A 35 -14.93 -4.28 1.44
CA VAL A 35 -15.08 -3.36 0.31
C VAL A 35 -16.33 -2.50 0.47
N SER A 36 -17.44 -3.11 0.86
CA SER A 36 -18.68 -2.38 1.08
C SER A 36 -18.50 -1.31 2.16
N ASP A 37 -17.82 -1.65 3.24
CA ASP A 37 -17.55 -0.68 4.31
C ASP A 37 -16.73 0.48 3.79
N CYS A 38 -15.72 0.21 2.98
CA CYS A 38 -14.91 1.28 2.38
C CYS A 38 -15.76 2.19 1.49
N GLU A 39 -16.62 1.59 0.68
CA GLU A 39 -17.45 2.35 -0.26
C GLU A 39 -18.53 3.18 0.45
N ARG A 40 -19.00 2.70 1.59
CA ARG A 40 -20.02 3.41 2.35
C ARG A 40 -19.45 4.50 3.26
N GLY A 41 -18.12 4.65 3.28
CA GLY A 41 -17.51 5.69 4.08
C GLY A 41 -17.39 5.36 5.56
N VAL A 42 -17.33 4.06 5.90
CA VAL A 42 -17.14 3.64 7.28
C VAL A 42 -15.78 4.10 7.80
N PHE A 43 -14.78 4.12 6.91
CA PHE A 43 -13.43 4.58 7.25
C PHE A 43 -13.27 6.03 6.84
N LYS A 44 -12.44 6.76 7.60
CA LYS A 44 -12.08 8.12 7.23
C LYS A 44 -11.27 8.11 5.95
N LYS A 45 -11.22 9.25 5.26
CA LYS A 45 -10.46 9.36 4.02
C LYS A 45 -8.98 9.09 4.24
N SER A 46 -8.48 9.36 5.44
CA SER A 46 -7.09 9.10 5.78
C SER A 46 -6.83 7.64 6.16
N GLU A 47 -7.89 6.83 6.29
CA GLU A 47 -7.76 5.44 6.74
C GLU A 47 -7.91 4.44 5.61
N ALA A 48 -8.54 4.81 4.52
CA ALA A 48 -8.76 3.91 3.41
C ALA A 48 -8.75 4.69 2.11
N ARG A 49 -8.16 4.11 1.08
CA ARG A 49 -8.17 4.74 -0.24
C ARG A 49 -8.12 3.67 -1.33
N LYS A 50 -8.63 4.01 -2.48
CA LYS A 50 -8.59 3.12 -3.64
C LYS A 50 -7.21 3.20 -4.28
N SER A 51 -6.58 2.06 -4.48
CA SER A 51 -5.28 1.97 -5.13
C SER A 51 -5.42 0.98 -6.28
N GLY A 52 -5.43 1.48 -7.49
CA GLY A 52 -5.72 0.65 -8.64
C GLY A 52 -7.13 0.12 -8.52
N LYS A 53 -7.29 -1.19 -8.52
CA LYS A 53 -8.59 -1.83 -8.41
C LYS A 53 -8.92 -2.26 -6.98
N ASN A 54 -8.00 -2.04 -6.05
CA ASN A 54 -8.15 -2.52 -4.69
C ASN A 54 -8.29 -1.38 -3.70
N TRP A 55 -8.98 -1.65 -2.61
CA TRP A 55 -9.00 -0.74 -1.48
C TRP A 55 -7.82 -1.06 -0.58
N LEU A 56 -7.08 -0.05 -0.19
CA LEU A 56 -6.03 -0.15 0.82
C LEU A 56 -6.53 0.51 2.08
N ILE A 57 -6.30 -0.14 3.21
CA ILE A 57 -6.77 0.32 4.51
C ILE A 57 -5.58 0.29 5.45
N THR A 58 -5.47 1.28 6.34
CA THR A 58 -4.43 1.21 7.35
C THR A 58 -4.73 0.03 8.26
N LYS A 59 -3.68 -0.70 8.67
CA LYS A 59 -3.84 -1.84 9.56
C LYS A 59 -4.50 -1.39 10.87
N GLN A 60 -4.14 -0.19 11.34
CA GLN A 60 -4.70 0.36 12.56
C GLN A 60 -6.22 0.51 12.47
N ALA A 61 -6.71 1.08 11.36
CA ALA A 61 -8.15 1.28 11.21
C ALA A 61 -8.88 -0.04 11.07
N ALA A 62 -8.31 -0.98 10.32
CA ALA A 62 -8.91 -2.29 10.14
C ALA A 62 -8.99 -3.04 11.47
N ASP A 63 -7.93 -2.98 12.25
CA ASP A 63 -7.89 -3.66 13.53
C ASP A 63 -8.88 -3.04 14.51
N PHE A 64 -9.00 -1.72 14.49
CA PHE A 64 -9.98 -1.04 15.34
C PHE A 64 -11.41 -1.42 14.96
N ARG A 65 -11.69 -1.47 13.65
CA ARG A 65 -13.04 -1.74 13.16
C ARG A 65 -13.44 -3.21 13.35
N TYR A 66 -12.53 -4.12 13.05
CA TYR A 66 -12.87 -5.54 12.96
C TYR A 66 -12.23 -6.39 14.05
N GLY A 67 -11.11 -5.95 14.59
CA GLY A 67 -10.37 -6.75 15.55
C GLY A 67 -10.51 -6.33 16.99
N GLY A 68 -11.10 -5.17 17.24
CA GLY A 68 -11.31 -4.69 18.59
C GLY A 68 -10.05 -4.22 19.30
N GLY A 69 -8.94 -4.11 18.60
CA GLY A 69 -7.69 -3.64 19.17
C GLY A 69 -7.22 -2.40 18.42
N SER A 70 -5.96 -2.07 18.60
CA SER A 70 -5.36 -0.99 17.86
C SER A 70 -3.87 -1.24 17.71
N GLU A 71 -3.35 -0.94 16.53
CA GLU A 71 -1.92 -1.01 16.26
C GLU A 71 -1.26 0.26 16.79
N PRO A 72 0.02 0.17 17.17
CA PRO A 72 0.75 1.39 17.51
C PRO A 72 0.77 2.34 16.32
N ALA A 73 0.65 3.63 16.62
CA ALA A 73 0.69 4.63 15.57
C ALA A 73 2.06 4.66 14.90
N VAL A 74 2.08 4.90 13.60
CA VAL A 74 3.33 5.09 12.87
C VAL A 74 3.53 6.58 12.63
N PRO A 75 4.79 7.01 12.39
CA PRO A 75 5.07 8.44 12.24
C PRO A 75 4.39 9.10 11.05
N MET A 76 4.00 8.31 10.06
CA MET A 76 3.41 8.84 8.85
C MET A 76 2.32 7.88 8.39
N ASN A 77 1.30 8.42 7.72
CA ASN A 77 0.23 7.59 7.18
C ASN A 77 0.81 6.63 6.14
N PRO A 78 0.71 5.32 6.38
CA PRO A 78 1.32 4.36 5.45
C PRO A 78 0.70 4.42 4.05
N LEU A 79 -0.53 4.93 3.91
CA LEU A 79 -1.15 5.04 2.59
C LEU A 79 -0.46 6.06 1.69
N LEU A 80 0.38 6.95 2.27
CA LEU A 80 1.20 7.87 1.48
C LEU A 80 2.39 7.16 0.85
N LEU A 81 2.78 6.00 1.37
CA LEU A 81 4.04 5.36 1.02
C LEU A 81 3.89 3.96 0.46
N VAL A 82 2.66 3.46 0.35
CA VAL A 82 2.42 2.09 -0.12
C VAL A 82 1.35 2.12 -1.22
N PHE A 83 1.62 1.39 -2.29
CA PHE A 83 0.75 1.35 -3.46
C PHE A 83 0.61 -0.08 -3.96
N THR A 84 -0.51 -0.39 -4.61
CA THR A 84 -0.57 -1.62 -5.39
C THR A 84 0.32 -1.44 -6.61
N THR A 85 0.75 -2.55 -7.22
CA THR A 85 1.61 -2.46 -8.41
C THR A 85 0.88 -1.77 -9.56
N LEU A 86 -0.42 -1.94 -9.67
CA LEU A 86 -1.18 -1.29 -10.72
C LEU A 86 -1.17 0.23 -10.55
N GLU A 87 -1.39 0.71 -9.35
CA GLU A 87 -1.33 2.14 -9.08
C GLU A 87 0.09 2.67 -9.26
N ALA A 88 1.08 1.95 -8.75
CA ALA A 88 2.47 2.38 -8.88
C ALA A 88 2.86 2.53 -10.34
N ALA A 89 2.44 1.58 -11.19
CA ALA A 89 2.74 1.67 -12.61
C ALA A 89 2.17 2.96 -13.21
N ASN A 90 0.94 3.31 -12.82
CA ASN A 90 0.32 4.54 -13.31
C ASN A 90 1.07 5.78 -12.80
N LEU A 91 1.42 5.80 -11.52
CA LEU A 91 2.07 6.96 -10.92
C LEU A 91 3.48 7.20 -11.47
N TRP A 92 4.17 6.14 -11.86
CA TRP A 92 5.52 6.24 -12.42
C TRP A 92 5.54 6.11 -13.94
N ASN A 93 4.37 6.03 -14.56
CA ASN A 93 4.23 5.91 -16.01
C ASN A 93 5.02 4.72 -16.55
N ARG A 94 4.81 3.57 -15.93
CA ARG A 94 5.47 2.33 -16.30
C ARG A 94 4.44 1.26 -16.62
N ASP A 95 4.87 0.21 -17.28
CA ASP A 95 4.01 -0.93 -17.57
C ASP A 95 3.74 -1.68 -16.27
N SER A 96 2.46 -2.04 -16.04
CA SER A 96 2.09 -2.70 -14.79
C SER A 96 2.74 -4.08 -14.67
N GLY A 97 2.96 -4.77 -15.79
CA GLY A 97 3.65 -6.05 -15.77
C GLY A 97 5.09 -5.92 -15.32
N ASP A 98 5.75 -4.82 -15.72
CA ASP A 98 7.12 -4.59 -15.33
C ASP A 98 7.22 -4.33 -13.82
N VAL A 99 6.32 -3.52 -13.27
CA VAL A 99 6.33 -3.26 -11.83
C VAL A 99 6.02 -4.52 -11.05
N ARG A 100 5.05 -5.30 -11.53
CA ARG A 100 4.71 -6.55 -10.87
C ARG A 100 5.87 -7.53 -10.89
N SER A 101 6.60 -7.61 -12.01
CA SER A 101 7.78 -8.47 -12.10
C SER A 101 8.88 -7.99 -11.17
N ALA A 102 9.04 -6.66 -11.03
CA ALA A 102 10.03 -6.13 -10.11
C ALA A 102 9.74 -6.56 -8.68
N ALA A 103 8.46 -6.63 -8.32
CA ALA A 103 8.05 -7.02 -6.98
C ALA A 103 8.13 -8.54 -6.76
N SER A 104 7.67 -9.32 -7.73
CA SER A 104 7.49 -10.75 -7.53
C SER A 104 8.54 -11.61 -8.23
N GLY A 105 9.29 -11.06 -9.19
CA GLY A 105 10.12 -11.85 -10.08
C GLY A 105 9.29 -12.36 -11.24
N ALA A 106 9.95 -12.81 -12.31
CA ALA A 106 9.27 -13.31 -13.49
C ALA A 106 10.19 -14.29 -14.21
N GLY A 107 9.68 -15.48 -14.48
CA GLY A 107 10.45 -16.50 -15.16
C GLY A 107 11.74 -16.79 -14.41
N HIS A 108 12.85 -16.57 -15.07
CA HIS A 108 14.16 -16.82 -14.47
C HIS A 108 14.69 -15.63 -13.67
N ARG A 109 13.97 -14.50 -13.69
CA ARG A 109 14.46 -13.30 -13.04
C ARG A 109 14.04 -13.27 -11.59
N ALA A 110 15.00 -12.91 -10.73
CA ALA A 110 14.68 -12.65 -9.34
C ALA A 110 13.95 -11.33 -9.22
N ALA A 111 13.19 -11.15 -8.14
CA ALA A 111 12.56 -9.89 -7.86
C ALA A 111 13.63 -8.82 -7.65
N ARG A 112 13.37 -7.61 -8.14
CA ARG A 112 14.28 -6.48 -7.95
C ARG A 112 14.03 -5.74 -6.65
N MET A 113 12.92 -6.06 -5.97
CA MET A 113 12.58 -5.47 -4.68
C MET A 113 12.84 -6.48 -3.60
N ALA A 114 13.33 -6.00 -2.46
CA ALA A 114 13.62 -6.85 -1.31
C ALA A 114 12.43 -6.85 -0.36
N ASP A 115 12.50 -7.70 0.65
CA ASP A 115 11.52 -7.66 1.73
C ASP A 115 11.59 -6.28 2.38
N GLY A 116 10.42 -5.75 2.75
CA GLY A 116 10.35 -4.39 3.22
C GLY A 116 10.04 -3.39 2.12
N ASP A 117 10.37 -3.73 0.87
CA ASP A 117 10.00 -2.93 -0.30
C ASP A 117 8.67 -3.38 -0.89
N ARG A 118 8.29 -4.60 -0.61
CA ARG A 118 7.13 -5.23 -1.23
C ARG A 118 6.55 -6.24 -0.27
N ARG A 119 5.26 -6.52 -0.44
CA ARG A 119 4.58 -7.57 0.33
C ARG A 119 3.34 -8.00 -0.44
N LYS A 120 3.04 -9.28 -0.39
CA LYS A 120 1.80 -9.79 -0.97
C LYS A 120 0.68 -9.58 0.04
N SER A 121 -0.38 -8.93 -0.40
CA SER A 121 -1.55 -8.68 0.44
C SER A 121 -2.76 -9.21 -0.30
N GLY A 122 -3.30 -10.33 0.15
CA GLY A 122 -4.31 -11.02 -0.61
C GLY A 122 -3.71 -11.46 -1.94
N ARG A 123 -4.34 -11.11 -3.03
CA ARG A 123 -3.84 -11.45 -4.37
C ARG A 123 -2.99 -10.35 -4.97
N SER A 124 -2.80 -9.26 -4.26
CA SER A 124 -2.13 -8.10 -4.80
C SER A 124 -0.77 -7.92 -4.18
N TRP A 125 0.18 -7.43 -4.98
CA TRP A 125 1.47 -7.02 -4.47
C TRP A 125 1.40 -5.56 -4.07
N LEU A 126 1.92 -5.25 -2.89
CA LEU A 126 2.09 -3.88 -2.41
C LEU A 126 3.55 -3.53 -2.53
N VAL A 127 3.82 -2.30 -2.96
CA VAL A 127 5.19 -1.81 -3.12
C VAL A 127 5.30 -0.46 -2.44
N THR A 128 6.51 -0.13 -1.99
CA THR A 128 6.72 1.14 -1.32
C THR A 128 7.15 2.21 -2.32
N ARG A 129 6.85 3.46 -1.96
CA ARG A 129 7.30 4.60 -2.75
C ARG A 129 8.82 4.61 -2.86
N ASP A 130 9.51 4.29 -1.76
CA ASP A 130 10.96 4.26 -1.75
C ASP A 130 11.53 3.29 -2.78
N ALA A 131 10.96 2.09 -2.86
CA ALA A 131 11.40 1.11 -3.84
C ALA A 131 11.18 1.59 -5.26
N MET A 132 10.01 2.20 -5.50
CA MET A 132 9.70 2.71 -6.84
C MET A 132 10.67 3.83 -7.23
N GLU A 133 11.00 4.71 -6.29
CA GLU A 133 11.93 5.80 -6.59
C GLU A 133 13.33 5.29 -6.86
N ARG A 134 13.76 4.25 -6.12
CA ARG A 134 15.08 3.68 -6.37
C ARG A 134 15.17 3.02 -7.72
N LEU A 135 14.11 2.37 -8.18
CA LEU A 135 14.11 1.65 -9.45
C LEU A 135 13.79 2.52 -10.65
N TYR A 136 12.91 3.50 -10.47
CA TYR A 136 12.35 4.23 -11.60
C TYR A 136 12.48 5.73 -11.51
N GLY A 137 13.05 6.26 -10.43
CA GLY A 137 13.18 7.70 -10.25
C GLY A 137 11.91 8.31 -9.68
N PRO A 138 11.73 9.63 -9.82
CA PRO A 138 10.57 10.28 -9.23
C PRO A 138 9.28 9.93 -9.97
N PRO A 139 8.15 9.95 -9.27
CA PRO A 139 6.86 9.70 -9.91
C PRO A 139 6.42 10.90 -10.73
N VAL A 140 5.35 10.72 -11.51
CA VAL A 140 4.73 11.85 -12.20
C VAL A 140 4.03 12.69 -11.13
N PHE A 141 4.50 13.91 -10.96
CA PHE A 141 4.10 14.77 -9.84
C PHE A 141 2.59 14.97 -9.74
N GLU A 142 1.95 15.30 -10.88
CA GLU A 142 0.51 15.56 -10.85
C GLU A 142 -0.29 14.32 -10.46
N LYS A 143 0.12 13.16 -10.96
CA LYS A 143 -0.56 11.93 -10.62
C LYS A 143 -0.40 11.58 -9.15
N MET A 144 0.79 11.75 -8.61
CA MET A 144 1.05 11.46 -7.22
C MET A 144 0.26 12.41 -6.31
N ARG A 145 0.25 13.70 -6.65
CA ARG A 145 -0.49 14.68 -5.87
C ARG A 145 -1.97 14.32 -5.80
N GLU A 146 -2.53 13.93 -6.93
CA GLU A 146 -3.95 13.57 -6.97
C GLU A 146 -4.22 12.29 -6.16
N ALA A 147 -3.33 11.30 -6.25
CA ALA A 147 -3.53 10.02 -5.58
C ALA A 147 -3.56 10.16 -4.06
N VAL A 148 -2.76 11.07 -3.50
CA VAL A 148 -2.65 11.20 -2.05
C VAL A 148 -3.33 12.46 -1.51
N ARG A 149 -4.13 13.11 -2.34
CA ARG A 149 -4.73 14.39 -1.98
C ARG A 149 -5.52 14.34 -0.67
N ASP A 150 -6.29 13.29 -0.47
CA ASP A 150 -7.16 13.19 0.69
C ASP A 150 -6.45 12.72 1.96
N LEU A 151 -5.15 12.44 1.85
CA LEU A 151 -4.38 11.94 2.98
C LEU A 151 -3.59 13.03 3.69
N ILE A 152 -3.53 14.20 3.09
CA ILE A 152 -2.71 15.30 3.61
C ILE A 152 -3.57 16.33 4.30
#